data_d6c1e8d93c4e404a727a467f67fae5e8
#
_entry.id   d6c1e8d93c4e404a727a467f67fae5e8
#
_cell.length_a   1.000
_cell.length_b   1.000
_cell.length_c   1.000
_cell.angle_alpha   90.00
_cell.angle_beta   90.00
_cell.angle_gamma   90.00
#
_symmetry.space_group_name_H-M   'P 1'
#
loop_
_entity.id
_entity.type
_entity.pdbx_description
1 polymer ?
#
loop_
_entity_poly.entity_id
_entity_poly.type
_entity_poly.pdbx_seq_one_letter_code
_entity_poly.pdbx_strand_id
1 'polypeptide(L)' 'MPRRDDIHYAFHKAIKVEITGRRTVTTEDFQRELAAVNWHWSLHQANKWIEHYVTTFKDISTTEGERRTFML' A
#
# COMPACT_ATOMS: atom_id res chain seq x y z
N MET A 1 -20.17 -3.36 6.71
CA MET A 1 -19.73 -2.08 6.12
C MET A 1 -18.23 -1.90 6.26
N PRO A 2 -17.53 -1.44 5.21
CA PRO A 2 -16.10 -1.13 5.33
C PRO A 2 -15.89 0.02 6.32
N ARG A 3 -14.84 -0.08 7.10
CA ARG A 3 -14.46 0.96 8.08
C ARG A 3 -13.15 1.59 7.67
N ARG A 4 -12.93 2.85 8.07
CA ARG A 4 -11.64 3.51 7.80
C ARG A 4 -10.47 2.74 8.40
N ASP A 5 -10.66 2.10 9.55
CA ASP A 5 -9.64 1.29 10.19
C ASP A 5 -9.25 0.09 9.31
N ASP A 6 -10.15 -0.39 8.46
CA ASP A 6 -9.87 -1.49 7.54
C ASP A 6 -8.82 -1.07 6.50
N ILE A 7 -8.74 0.21 6.15
CA ILE A 7 -7.74 0.71 5.22
C ILE A 7 -6.35 0.57 5.82
N HIS A 8 -6.17 0.99 7.07
CA HIS A 8 -4.90 0.83 7.78
C HIS A 8 -4.55 -0.64 7.97
N TYR A 9 -5.52 -1.45 8.31
CA TYR A 9 -5.34 -2.89 8.45
C TYR A 9 -4.87 -3.51 7.13
N ALA A 10 -5.50 -3.15 6.03
CA ALA A 10 -5.13 -3.63 4.71
C ALA A 10 -3.71 -3.21 4.35
N PHE A 11 -3.34 -1.98 4.68
CA PHE A 11 -1.99 -1.48 4.43
C PHE A 11 -0.95 -2.30 5.21
N HIS A 12 -1.20 -2.55 6.48
CA HIS A 12 -0.29 -3.36 7.30
C HIS A 12 -0.17 -4.79 6.78
N LYS A 13 -1.26 -5.36 6.30
CA LYS A 13 -1.26 -6.69 5.68
C LYS A 13 -0.46 -6.73 4.40
N ALA A 14 -0.44 -5.62 3.66
CA ALA A 14 0.28 -5.53 2.39
C ALA A 14 1.79 -5.38 2.59
N ILE A 15 2.24 -4.96 3.78
CA ILE A 15 3.66 -4.78 4.06
C ILE A 15 4.36 -6.14 4.09
N LYS A 16 5.44 -6.25 3.34
CA LYS A 16 6.30 -7.43 3.32
C LYS A 16 7.60 -7.13 4.04
N VAL A 17 8.06 -8.07 4.85
CA VAL A 17 9.34 -7.95 5.55
C VAL A 17 10.34 -8.86 4.85
N GLU A 18 11.41 -8.26 4.33
CA GLU A 18 12.48 -8.99 3.67
C GLU A 18 13.42 -9.62 4.71
N ILE A 19 14.24 -10.57 4.24
CA ILE A 19 15.23 -11.24 5.09
C ILE A 19 16.16 -10.23 5.77
N THR A 20 16.46 -9.12 5.09
CA THR A 20 17.32 -8.05 5.61
C THR A 20 16.63 -7.18 6.67
N GLY A 21 15.35 -7.40 6.94
CA GLY A 21 14.57 -6.59 7.86
C GLY A 21 13.88 -5.41 7.22
N ARG A 22 14.06 -5.20 5.92
CA ARG A 22 13.39 -4.12 5.20
C ARG A 22 11.90 -4.38 5.11
N ARG A 23 11.13 -3.32 5.25
CA ARG A 23 9.69 -3.37 5.05
C ARG A 23 9.35 -2.68 3.75
N THR A 24 8.67 -3.41 2.87
CA THR A 24 8.25 -2.89 1.57
C THR A 24 6.76 -3.12 1.38
N VAL A 25 6.14 -2.25 0.61
CA VAL A 25 4.74 -2.40 0.23
C VAL A 25 4.59 -1.98 -1.23
N THR A 26 3.83 -2.78 -1.99
CA THR A 26 3.50 -2.43 -3.36
C THR A 26 2.06 -1.94 -3.43
N THR A 27 1.77 -1.06 -4.38
CA THR A 27 0.42 -0.56 -4.58
C THR A 27 -0.54 -1.70 -4.92
N GLU A 28 -0.09 -2.68 -5.71
CA GLU A 28 -0.91 -3.84 -6.07
C GLU A 28 -1.30 -4.67 -4.85
N ASP A 29 -0.35 -4.92 -3.96
CA ASP A 29 -0.61 -5.69 -2.75
C ASP A 29 -1.60 -4.94 -1.85
N PHE A 30 -1.43 -3.63 -1.73
CA PHE A 30 -2.34 -2.79 -0.95
C PHE A 30 -3.75 -2.83 -1.55
N GLN A 31 -3.85 -2.69 -2.87
CA GLN A 31 -5.14 -2.78 -3.56
C GLN A 31 -5.82 -4.13 -3.33
N ARG A 32 -5.06 -5.21 -3.38
CA ARG A 32 -5.57 -6.55 -3.16
C ARG A 32 -6.11 -6.72 -1.73
N GLU A 33 -5.38 -6.23 -0.75
CA GLU A 33 -5.81 -6.31 0.65
C GLU A 33 -7.03 -5.42 0.92
N LEU A 34 -7.09 -4.26 0.26
CA LEU A 34 -8.28 -3.40 0.33
C LEU A 34 -9.51 -4.12 -0.21
N ALA A 35 -9.37 -4.81 -1.35
CA ALA A 35 -10.47 -5.55 -1.94
C ALA A 35 -10.96 -6.65 -1.00
N ALA A 36 -10.06 -7.26 -0.24
CA ALA A 36 -10.40 -8.30 0.72
C ALA A 36 -11.27 -7.79 1.86
N VAL A 37 -11.23 -6.48 2.13
CA VAL A 37 -12.08 -5.84 3.14
C VAL A 37 -13.12 -4.92 2.51
N ASN A 38 -13.50 -5.23 1.27
CA ASN A 38 -14.55 -4.54 0.50
C ASN A 38 -14.25 -3.09 0.14
N TRP A 39 -12.99 -2.71 0.07
CA TRP A 39 -12.57 -1.42 -0.46
C TRP A 39 -12.01 -1.61 -1.88
N HIS A 40 -12.76 -1.18 -2.88
CA HIS A 40 -12.40 -1.35 -4.29
C HIS A 40 -11.80 -0.07 -4.87
N TRP A 41 -10.57 0.20 -4.48
CA TRP A 41 -9.84 1.36 -4.96
C TRP A 41 -9.05 1.05 -6.22
N SER A 42 -8.87 2.09 -7.04
CA SER A 42 -7.91 2.02 -8.14
C SER A 42 -6.49 2.13 -7.59
N LEU A 43 -5.50 1.77 -8.41
CA LEU A 43 -4.09 1.95 -8.03
C LEU A 43 -3.79 3.41 -7.72
N HIS A 44 -4.38 4.33 -8.48
CA HIS A 44 -4.20 5.77 -8.27
C HIS A 44 -4.69 6.20 -6.88
N GLN A 45 -5.86 5.75 -6.47
CA GLN A 45 -6.39 6.06 -5.15
C GLN A 45 -5.51 5.49 -4.04
N ALA A 46 -5.03 4.26 -4.22
CA ALA A 46 -4.13 3.63 -3.25
C ALA A 46 -2.82 4.41 -3.11
N ASN A 47 -2.24 4.85 -4.23
CA ASN A 47 -1.03 5.67 -4.23
C ASN A 47 -1.25 7.00 -3.50
N LYS A 48 -2.36 7.65 -3.76
CA LYS A 48 -2.71 8.93 -3.11
C LYS A 48 -2.83 8.75 -1.60
N TRP A 49 -3.44 7.67 -1.16
CA TRP A 49 -3.57 7.40 0.26
C TRP A 49 -2.19 7.20 0.91
N ILE A 50 -1.32 6.42 0.27
CA ILE A 50 0.03 6.17 0.79
C ILE A 50 0.82 7.47 0.87
N GLU A 51 0.77 8.29 -0.17
CA GLU A 51 1.46 9.59 -0.20
C GLU A 51 1.00 10.53 0.92
N HIS A 52 -0.31 10.50 1.24
CA HIS A 52 -0.89 11.39 2.24
C HIS A 52 -0.69 10.91 3.67
N TYR A 53 -0.84 9.61 3.90
CA TYR A 53 -0.92 9.08 5.27
C TYR A 53 0.32 8.32 5.71
N VAL A 54 1.18 7.91 4.80
CA VAL A 54 2.34 7.09 5.10
C VAL A 54 3.61 7.81 4.63
N THR A 55 3.97 8.86 5.34
CA THR A 55 5.09 9.73 4.97
C THR A 55 6.46 9.10 5.28
N THR A 56 6.49 8.06 6.11
CA THR A 56 7.73 7.37 6.46
C THR A 56 8.22 6.42 5.39
N PHE A 57 7.34 5.98 4.49
CA PHE A 57 7.72 5.11 3.38
C PHE A 57 8.13 5.98 2.19
N LYS A 58 9.22 5.56 1.54
CA LYS A 58 9.72 6.25 0.35
C LYS A 58 9.37 5.45 -0.89
N ASP A 59 8.98 6.16 -1.95
CA ASP A 59 8.74 5.58 -3.25
C ASP A 59 10.07 5.18 -3.88
N ILE A 60 10.27 3.88 -4.07
CA ILE A 60 11.49 3.33 -4.69
C ILE A 60 11.18 2.74 -6.06
N SER A 61 10.05 3.11 -6.64
CA SER A 61 9.62 2.57 -7.94
C SER A 61 10.62 2.88 -9.03
N THR A 62 10.92 1.87 -9.83
CA THR A 62 11.81 2.01 -10.98
C THR A 62 11.04 2.14 -12.29
N THR A 63 9.73 1.88 -12.24
CA THR A 63 8.83 1.96 -13.40
C THR A 63 7.86 3.11 -13.25
N GLU A 64 7.53 3.77 -14.36
CA GLU A 64 6.50 4.78 -14.37
C GLU A 64 5.12 4.13 -14.32
N GLY A 65 4.11 4.88 -13.83
CA GLY A 65 2.73 4.45 -13.78
C GLY A 65 2.20 4.31 -12.37
N GLU A 66 1.08 3.61 -12.23
CA GLU A 66 0.35 3.50 -10.98
C GLU A 66 0.85 2.35 -10.09
N ARG A 67 1.66 1.46 -10.65
CA ARG A 67 2.26 0.36 -9.88
C ARG A 67 3.54 0.84 -9.23
N ARG A 68 3.48 1.12 -7.95
CA ARG A 68 4.61 1.67 -7.21
C ARG A 68 5.02 0.75 -6.08
N THR A 69 6.28 0.86 -5.69
CA THR A 69 6.83 0.16 -4.54
C THR A 69 7.34 1.19 -3.55
N PHE A 70 6.95 1.03 -2.30
CA PHE A 70 7.37 1.92 -1.23
C PHE A 70 8.20 1.13 -0.22
N MET A 71 9.20 1.78 0.36
CA MET A 71 10.09 1.17 1.34
C MET A 71 10.24 2.07 2.56
N LEU A 72 10.16 1.44 3.71
CA LEU A 72 10.42 2.11 4.99
C LEU A 72 11.94 2.28 5.19
#